data_36cc4fdbf2ffa4b3611402ed2865afc1
#
_entry.id   36cc4fdbf2ffa4b3611402ed2865afc1
#
_cell.length_a   1.000
_cell.length_b   1.000
_cell.length_c   1.000
_cell.angle_alpha   90.00
_cell.angle_beta   90.00
_cell.angle_gamma   90.00
#
_symmetry.space_group_name_H-M   'P 1'
#
loop_
_entity.id
_entity.type
_entity.pdbx_description
1 polymer ?
#
loop_
_entity_poly.entity_id
_entity_poly.type
_entity_poly.pdbx_seq_one_letter_code
_entity_poly.pdbx_strand_id
1 'polypeptide(L)'
;MYLTQFKEALKTANSLRFRLPNGQLIPQHFHITEVGESLKKFIDCGNTVREEKYIVFQLWYDQDTSHRLSPKKLLTIIEQSEKVLNLEDLEIRVEYQGTTINIFKLASTNDGSFKLDKTETACLAEDACGIKPQKKKIVLSYLKNTECTPNSGCC
;
A
#
# COMPACT_ATOMS: atom_id res chain seq x y z
N MET A 1 0.31 0.52 6.53
CA MET A 1 -0.29 1.07 7.79
C MET A 1 -1.21 0.02 8.37
N TYR A 2 -1.13 -0.26 9.67
CA TYR A 2 -2.00 -1.18 10.40
C TYR A 2 -3.29 -0.51 10.84
N LEU A 3 -4.32 -1.31 11.14
CA LEU A 3 -5.65 -0.83 11.52
C LEU A 3 -5.62 0.08 12.76
N THR A 4 -4.87 -0.32 13.80
CA THR A 4 -4.69 0.50 15.02
C THR A 4 -4.05 1.85 14.72
N GLN A 5 -3.01 1.90 13.87
CA GLN A 5 -2.36 3.14 13.46
C GLN A 5 -3.31 4.07 12.70
N PHE A 6 -4.16 3.49 11.83
CA PHE A 6 -5.15 4.27 11.09
C PHE A 6 -6.21 4.86 12.01
N LYS A 7 -6.71 4.09 12.97
CA LYS A 7 -7.66 4.57 14.00
C LYS A 7 -7.09 5.75 14.79
N GLU A 8 -5.83 5.66 15.21
CA GLU A 8 -5.18 6.78 15.93
C GLU A 8 -5.04 8.02 15.02
N ALA A 9 -4.68 7.85 13.76
CA ALA A 9 -4.62 8.96 12.82
C ALA A 9 -6.00 9.61 12.59
N LEU A 10 -7.09 8.81 12.55
CA LEU A 10 -8.45 9.31 12.41
C LEU A 10 -8.91 10.17 13.60
N LYS A 11 -8.45 9.89 14.82
CA LYS A 11 -8.81 10.67 16.03
C LYS A 11 -8.34 12.12 15.95
N THR A 12 -7.24 12.38 15.25
CA THR A 12 -6.63 13.69 15.12
C THR A 12 -6.89 14.36 13.77
N ALA A 13 -7.44 13.62 12.80
CA ALA A 13 -7.71 14.13 11.47
C ALA A 13 -8.91 15.10 11.46
N ASN A 14 -8.75 16.23 10.81
CA ASN A 14 -9.85 17.19 10.58
C ASN A 14 -10.75 16.81 9.39
N SER A 15 -10.18 16.09 8.42
CA SER A 15 -10.88 15.64 7.21
C SER A 15 -10.24 14.38 6.65
N LEU A 16 -11.01 13.62 5.86
CA LEU A 16 -10.49 12.46 5.13
C LEU A 16 -10.07 12.89 3.73
N ARG A 17 -8.81 12.69 3.41
CA ARG A 17 -8.26 12.93 2.07
C ARG A 17 -7.37 11.77 1.69
N PHE A 18 -7.66 11.14 0.57
CA PHE A 18 -6.85 10.06 0.02
C PHE A 18 -6.17 10.54 -1.26
N ARG A 19 -4.91 10.20 -1.42
CA ARG A 19 -4.06 10.58 -2.55
C ARG A 19 -3.58 9.35 -3.30
N LEU A 20 -3.86 9.29 -4.59
CA LEU A 20 -3.37 8.24 -5.48
C LEU A 20 -1.84 8.33 -5.68
N PRO A 21 -1.18 7.25 -6.16
CA PRO A 21 0.26 7.25 -6.38
C PRO A 21 0.78 8.32 -7.35
N ASN A 22 -0.08 8.80 -8.25
CA ASN A 22 0.23 9.90 -9.18
C ASN A 22 0.09 11.29 -8.54
N GLY A 23 -0.25 11.37 -7.24
CA GLY A 23 -0.46 12.61 -6.51
C GLY A 23 -1.89 13.17 -6.58
N GLN A 24 -2.76 12.63 -7.43
CA GLN A 24 -4.15 13.08 -7.55
C GLN A 24 -4.94 12.75 -6.29
N LEU A 25 -5.76 13.69 -5.81
CA LEU A 25 -6.70 13.44 -4.72
C LEU A 25 -7.91 12.67 -5.24
N ILE A 26 -8.35 11.70 -4.46
CA ILE A 26 -9.64 11.05 -4.65
C ILE A 26 -10.74 12.10 -4.36
N PRO A 27 -11.84 12.13 -5.15
CA PRO A 27 -12.95 13.05 -4.91
C PRO A 27 -13.46 12.97 -3.47
N GLN A 28 -13.70 14.11 -2.82
CA GLN A 28 -14.06 14.15 -1.39
C GLN A 28 -15.44 13.57 -1.04
N HIS A 29 -16.25 13.30 -2.05
CA HIS A 29 -17.57 12.66 -1.93
C HIS A 29 -17.50 11.13 -2.06
N PHE A 30 -16.33 10.55 -1.79
CA PHE A 30 -16.18 9.10 -1.75
C PHE A 30 -16.96 8.47 -0.59
N HIS A 31 -17.35 7.24 -0.78
CA HIS A 31 -17.93 6.34 0.21
C HIS A 31 -16.91 5.25 0.56
N ILE A 32 -16.99 4.72 1.76
CA ILE A 32 -16.40 3.43 2.08
C ILE A 32 -17.53 2.41 2.04
N THR A 33 -17.50 1.55 1.04
CA THR A 33 -18.56 0.56 0.80
C THR A 33 -18.30 -0.76 1.51
N GLU A 34 -17.04 -1.04 1.81
CA GLU A 34 -16.64 -2.26 2.50
C GLU A 34 -15.54 -1.98 3.52
N VAL A 35 -15.66 -2.62 4.70
CA VAL A 35 -14.62 -2.73 5.72
C VAL A 35 -14.64 -4.17 6.20
N GLY A 36 -13.55 -4.91 5.97
CA GLY A 36 -13.50 -6.33 6.33
C GLY A 36 -12.10 -6.91 6.31
N GLU A 37 -12.01 -8.22 6.48
CA GLU A 37 -10.76 -8.99 6.37
C GLU A 37 -10.76 -9.77 5.06
N SER A 38 -9.61 -9.79 4.38
CA SER A 38 -9.34 -10.67 3.25
C SER A 38 -8.28 -11.69 3.63
N LEU A 39 -8.58 -12.95 3.36
CA LEU A 39 -7.67 -14.09 3.52
C LEU A 39 -7.37 -14.69 2.16
N LYS A 40 -6.10 -14.63 1.75
CA LYS A 40 -5.61 -15.23 0.52
C LYS A 40 -4.71 -16.42 0.84
N LYS A 41 -5.10 -17.64 0.43
CA LYS A 41 -4.27 -18.86 0.49
C LYS A 41 -3.80 -19.21 -0.92
N PHE A 42 -2.52 -19.50 -1.05
CA PHE A 42 -1.94 -19.82 -2.36
C PHE A 42 -0.69 -20.68 -2.22
N ILE A 43 -0.26 -21.27 -3.33
CA ILE A 43 1.02 -21.95 -3.46
C ILE A 43 1.91 -21.09 -4.35
N ASP A 44 3.14 -20.79 -3.91
CA ASP A 44 4.11 -20.07 -4.72
C ASP A 44 4.80 -21.00 -5.74
N CYS A 45 5.61 -20.40 -6.64
CA CYS A 45 6.32 -21.17 -7.67
C CYS A 45 7.41 -22.12 -7.11
N GLY A 46 7.76 -22.01 -5.83
CA GLY A 46 8.61 -22.93 -5.09
C GLY A 46 7.85 -24.05 -4.38
N ASN A 47 6.56 -24.23 -4.69
CA ASN A 47 5.67 -25.23 -4.08
C ASN A 47 5.44 -25.04 -2.56
N THR A 48 5.59 -23.82 -2.06
CA THR A 48 5.33 -23.48 -0.65
C THR A 48 3.92 -22.93 -0.49
N VAL A 49 3.14 -23.51 0.44
CA VAL A 49 1.82 -22.98 0.80
C VAL A 49 1.99 -21.71 1.63
N ARG A 50 1.29 -20.66 1.23
CA ARG A 50 1.31 -19.35 1.89
C ARG A 50 -0.10 -18.87 2.22
N GLU A 51 -0.15 -18.03 3.23
CA GLU A 51 -1.36 -17.35 3.65
C GLU A 51 -1.05 -15.87 3.86
N GLU A 52 -1.88 -15.01 3.32
CA GLU A 52 -1.80 -13.55 3.48
C GLU A 52 -3.16 -13.04 3.98
N LYS A 53 -3.14 -12.32 5.10
CA LYS A 53 -4.31 -11.67 5.68
C LYS A 53 -4.11 -10.16 5.69
N TYR A 54 -5.16 -9.40 5.40
CA TYR A 54 -5.15 -7.94 5.48
C TYR A 54 -6.57 -7.40 5.66
N ILE A 55 -6.65 -6.18 6.19
CA ILE A 55 -7.91 -5.44 6.26
C ILE A 55 -8.18 -4.81 4.90
N VAL A 56 -9.41 -4.93 4.42
CA VAL A 56 -9.86 -4.29 3.17
C VAL A 56 -10.74 -3.10 3.49
N PHE A 57 -10.45 -1.97 2.85
CA PHE A 57 -11.35 -0.84 2.69
C PHE A 57 -11.62 -0.66 1.20
N GLN A 58 -12.89 -0.64 0.80
CA GLN A 58 -13.25 -0.31 -0.58
C GLN A 58 -13.74 1.13 -0.66
N LEU A 59 -13.08 1.93 -1.51
CA LEU A 59 -13.46 3.31 -1.81
C LEU A 59 -14.23 3.37 -3.13
N TRP A 60 -15.37 4.01 -3.08
CA TRP A 60 -16.22 4.22 -4.25
C TRP A 60 -16.76 5.66 -4.26
N TYR A 61 -17.01 6.23 -5.43
CA TYR A 61 -17.68 7.52 -5.58
C TYR A 61 -18.56 7.53 -6.81
N ASP A 62 -19.61 8.34 -6.77
CA ASP A 62 -20.55 8.56 -7.86
C ASP A 62 -20.93 10.05 -7.91
N GLN A 63 -22.09 10.35 -8.51
CA GLN A 63 -22.56 11.73 -8.75
C GLN A 63 -23.08 12.45 -7.50
N ASP A 64 -23.15 11.80 -6.34
CA ASP A 64 -23.49 12.43 -5.05
C ASP A 64 -22.35 13.32 -4.54
N THR A 65 -22.15 14.45 -5.20
CA THR A 65 -21.07 15.39 -4.89
C THR A 65 -21.21 16.10 -3.54
N SER A 66 -22.38 16.01 -2.88
CA SER A 66 -22.65 16.60 -1.56
C SER A 66 -22.18 15.70 -0.40
N HIS A 67 -22.01 14.41 -0.65
CA HIS A 67 -21.56 13.47 0.37
C HIS A 67 -20.20 13.84 0.97
N ARG A 68 -20.08 13.72 2.30
CA ARG A 68 -18.81 13.89 3.03
C ARG A 68 -18.73 12.89 4.17
N LEU A 69 -17.77 11.98 4.08
CA LEU A 69 -17.47 11.06 5.16
C LEU A 69 -16.51 11.75 6.15
N SER A 70 -16.95 11.90 7.41
CA SER A 70 -16.08 12.46 8.44
C SER A 70 -15.14 11.39 9.05
N PRO A 71 -13.96 11.79 9.56
CA PRO A 71 -13.06 10.88 10.28
C PRO A 71 -13.75 10.16 11.43
N LYS A 72 -14.58 10.87 12.20
CA LYS A 72 -15.35 10.30 13.31
C LYS A 72 -16.33 9.22 12.85
N LYS A 73 -17.04 9.47 11.74
CA LYS A 73 -17.99 8.48 11.19
C LYS A 73 -17.26 7.24 10.70
N LEU A 74 -16.10 7.42 10.03
CA LEU A 74 -15.27 6.30 9.59
C LEU A 74 -14.76 5.49 10.79
N LEU A 75 -14.28 6.16 11.85
CA LEU A 75 -13.84 5.48 13.07
C LEU A 75 -14.95 4.61 13.67
N THR A 76 -16.20 5.14 13.74
CA THR A 76 -17.34 4.37 14.20
C THR A 76 -17.63 3.13 13.33
N ILE A 77 -17.51 3.26 12.00
CA ILE A 77 -17.69 2.14 11.08
C ILE A 77 -16.61 1.06 11.33
N ILE A 78 -15.36 1.46 11.49
CA ILE A 78 -14.25 0.54 11.79
C ILE A 78 -14.50 -0.19 13.10
N GLU A 79 -14.84 0.52 14.18
CA GLU A 79 -15.08 -0.07 15.50
C GLU A 79 -16.25 -1.07 15.48
N GLN A 80 -17.29 -0.77 14.70
CA GLN A 80 -18.40 -1.72 14.50
C GLN A 80 -17.95 -2.95 13.71
N SER A 81 -17.17 -2.77 12.65
CA SER A 81 -16.64 -3.88 11.86
C SER A 81 -15.70 -4.76 12.66
N GLU A 82 -14.80 -4.18 13.47
CA GLU A 82 -13.93 -4.93 14.39
C GLU A 82 -14.74 -5.80 15.34
N LYS A 83 -15.80 -5.23 15.92
CA LYS A 83 -16.66 -5.95 16.89
C LYS A 83 -17.45 -7.08 16.24
N VAL A 84 -18.00 -6.85 15.05
CA VAL A 84 -18.91 -7.82 14.38
C VAL A 84 -18.12 -8.93 13.70
N LEU A 85 -16.98 -8.58 13.07
CA LEU A 85 -16.16 -9.49 12.29
C LEU A 85 -14.95 -10.04 13.08
N ASN A 86 -14.76 -9.58 14.32
CA ASN A 86 -13.61 -9.92 15.16
C ASN A 86 -12.27 -9.68 14.44
N LEU A 87 -12.13 -8.49 13.83
CA LEU A 87 -10.96 -8.14 13.03
C LEU A 87 -9.69 -8.03 13.89
N GLU A 88 -8.62 -8.59 13.40
CA GLU A 88 -7.26 -8.46 13.99
C GLU A 88 -6.60 -7.15 13.54
N ASP A 89 -5.53 -6.73 14.25
CA ASP A 89 -4.71 -5.59 13.84
C ASP A 89 -3.80 -5.96 12.67
N LEU A 90 -4.31 -5.89 11.45
CA LEU A 90 -3.64 -6.25 10.22
C LEU A 90 -3.33 -5.02 9.36
N GLU A 91 -2.45 -5.20 8.36
CA GLU A 91 -2.14 -4.18 7.36
C GLU A 91 -3.39 -3.86 6.53
N ILE A 92 -3.65 -2.57 6.32
CA ILE A 92 -4.77 -2.11 5.50
C ILE A 92 -4.37 -2.14 4.02
N ARG A 93 -5.27 -2.70 3.20
CA ARG A 93 -5.29 -2.56 1.74
C ARG A 93 -6.54 -1.78 1.33
N VAL A 94 -6.38 -0.88 0.40
CA VAL A 94 -7.47 -0.04 -0.10
C VAL A 94 -7.76 -0.43 -1.53
N GLU A 95 -8.99 -0.83 -1.79
CA GLU A 95 -9.53 -1.06 -3.13
C GLU A 95 -10.12 0.24 -3.68
N TYR A 96 -9.76 0.58 -4.91
CA TYR A 96 -10.28 1.74 -5.58
C TYR A 96 -10.41 1.51 -7.07
N GLN A 97 -11.53 1.98 -7.65
CA GLN A 97 -11.85 1.81 -9.06
C GLN A 97 -10.97 2.69 -9.94
N GLY A 98 -10.16 2.06 -10.77
CA GLY A 98 -9.51 2.66 -11.94
C GLY A 98 -10.11 2.07 -13.21
N THR A 99 -9.29 1.63 -14.17
CA THR A 99 -9.74 0.81 -15.32
C THR A 99 -10.26 -0.55 -14.85
N THR A 100 -9.79 -1.02 -13.72
CA THR A 100 -10.27 -2.16 -12.95
C THR A 100 -10.17 -1.81 -11.47
N ILE A 101 -10.55 -2.71 -10.56
CA ILE A 101 -10.30 -2.53 -9.13
C ILE A 101 -8.79 -2.65 -8.89
N ASN A 102 -8.18 -1.58 -8.39
CA ASN A 102 -6.79 -1.56 -7.98
C ASN A 102 -6.70 -1.72 -6.46
N ILE A 103 -5.68 -2.43 -6.00
CA ILE A 103 -5.38 -2.63 -4.58
C ILE A 103 -4.14 -1.80 -4.23
N PHE A 104 -4.23 -1.00 -3.19
CA PHE A 104 -3.17 -0.12 -2.71
C PHE A 104 -2.83 -0.41 -1.25
N LYS A 105 -1.58 -0.13 -0.85
CA LYS A 105 -1.22 0.01 0.56
C LYS A 105 -1.60 1.38 1.06
N LEU A 106 -1.95 1.48 2.34
CA LEU A 106 -2.27 2.75 2.99
C LEU A 106 -1.06 3.28 3.77
N ALA A 107 -0.77 4.56 3.62
CA ALA A 107 0.24 5.28 4.40
C ALA A 107 -0.27 6.65 4.83
N SER A 108 0.25 7.19 5.95
CA SER A 108 0.01 8.57 6.36
C SER A 108 1.01 9.52 5.69
N THR A 109 0.61 10.78 5.51
CA THR A 109 1.48 11.85 5.03
C THR A 109 1.61 12.94 6.09
N ASN A 110 2.62 13.79 5.97
CA ASN A 110 2.86 14.88 6.91
C ASN A 110 1.79 15.99 6.84
N ASP A 111 1.02 16.08 5.75
CA ASP A 111 -0.06 17.06 5.57
C ASP A 111 -1.42 16.58 6.13
N GLY A 112 -1.44 15.45 6.84
CA GLY A 112 -2.64 14.86 7.41
C GLY A 112 -3.56 14.19 6.38
N SER A 113 -3.10 13.98 5.15
CA SER A 113 -3.78 13.12 4.17
C SER A 113 -3.28 11.68 4.26
N PHE A 114 -3.99 10.76 3.61
CA PHE A 114 -3.60 9.36 3.47
C PHE A 114 -3.15 9.12 2.03
N LYS A 115 -2.00 8.47 1.88
CA LYS A 115 -1.44 8.10 0.58
C LYS A 115 -1.77 6.66 0.26
N LEU A 116 -2.16 6.41 -0.97
CA LEU A 116 -2.34 5.09 -1.54
C LEU A 116 -1.06 4.72 -2.30
N ASP A 117 -0.28 3.78 -1.77
CA ASP A 117 0.94 3.30 -2.40
C ASP A 117 0.65 2.08 -3.29
N LYS A 118 1.36 2.00 -4.41
CA LYS A 118 1.23 0.87 -5.34
C LYS A 118 1.55 -0.45 -4.66
N THR A 119 0.81 -1.48 -5.03
CA THR A 119 1.17 -2.87 -4.77
C THR A 119 1.84 -3.44 -6.01
N GLU A 120 2.77 -4.35 -5.82
CA GLU A 120 3.49 -5.01 -6.90
C GLU A 120 3.45 -6.52 -6.71
N THR A 121 3.46 -7.24 -7.82
CA THR A 121 3.67 -8.68 -7.80
C THR A 121 5.15 -8.97 -7.58
N ALA A 122 5.46 -9.99 -6.78
CA ALA A 122 6.83 -10.40 -6.50
C ALA A 122 6.99 -11.91 -6.62
N CYS A 123 8.18 -12.36 -6.99
CA CYS A 123 8.56 -13.75 -6.84
C CYS A 123 8.85 -13.99 -5.34
N LEU A 124 8.13 -14.93 -4.73
CA LEU A 124 8.29 -15.29 -3.31
C LEU A 124 9.21 -16.48 -3.09
N ALA A 125 9.70 -17.09 -4.16
CA ALA A 125 10.51 -18.30 -4.14
C ALA A 125 11.79 -18.12 -4.97
N GLU A 126 12.50 -16.99 -4.80
CA GLU A 126 13.68 -16.64 -5.58
C GLU A 126 14.74 -17.76 -5.57
N ASP A 127 14.95 -18.40 -4.41
CA ASP A 127 15.93 -19.49 -4.26
C ASP A 127 15.50 -20.80 -4.95
N ALA A 128 14.19 -21.05 -5.06
CA ALA A 128 13.63 -22.29 -5.63
C ALA A 128 13.28 -22.15 -7.12
N CYS A 129 13.06 -20.93 -7.61
CA CYS A 129 12.58 -20.63 -8.97
C CYS A 129 13.73 -20.56 -10.00
N GLY A 130 15.00 -20.70 -9.57
CA GLY A 130 16.17 -20.62 -10.45
C GLY A 130 16.41 -19.25 -11.10
N ILE A 131 15.66 -18.23 -10.71
CA ILE A 131 15.88 -16.85 -11.16
C ILE A 131 17.13 -16.33 -10.46
N LYS A 132 18.22 -16.18 -11.21
CA LYS A 132 19.43 -15.57 -10.67
C LYS A 132 19.12 -14.12 -10.24
N PRO A 133 19.55 -13.70 -9.03
CA PRO A 133 19.35 -12.33 -8.58
C PRO A 133 19.93 -11.36 -9.62
N GLN A 134 19.13 -10.40 -10.07
CA GLN A 134 19.59 -9.40 -11.03
C GLN A 134 20.78 -8.65 -10.40
N LYS A 135 21.95 -8.73 -11.02
CA LYS A 135 23.10 -7.91 -10.62
C LYS A 135 22.66 -6.45 -10.65
N LYS A 136 22.75 -5.77 -9.52
CA LYS A 136 22.48 -4.32 -9.47
C LYS A 136 23.35 -3.66 -10.54
N LYS A 137 22.73 -2.98 -11.50
CA LYS A 137 23.44 -2.17 -12.50
C LYS A 137 24.12 -1.04 -11.74
N ILE A 138 25.44 -1.13 -11.56
CA ILE A 138 26.23 -0.04 -11.03
C ILE A 138 26.31 0.99 -12.17
N VAL A 139 25.76 2.17 -11.94
CA VAL A 139 25.90 3.28 -12.89
C VAL A 139 27.36 3.72 -12.84
N LEU A 140 28.09 3.54 -13.94
CA LEU A 140 29.52 3.84 -14.05
C LEU A 140 29.87 5.30 -13.70
N SER A 141 28.91 6.22 -13.73
CA SER A 141 29.12 7.63 -13.35
C SER A 141 29.50 7.85 -11.88
N TYR A 142 29.37 6.82 -11.01
CA TYR A 142 29.83 6.90 -9.63
C TYR A 142 31.28 6.41 -9.42
N LEU A 143 31.91 5.85 -10.45
CA LEU A 143 33.35 5.57 -10.40
C LEU A 143 34.08 6.90 -10.68
N LYS A 144 34.57 7.55 -9.62
CA LYS A 144 35.49 8.68 -9.79
C LYS A 144 36.63 8.20 -10.67
N ASN A 145 36.92 8.96 -11.73
CA ASN A 145 38.13 8.79 -12.54
C ASN A 145 39.35 8.83 -11.62
N THR A 146 39.85 7.67 -11.23
CA THR A 146 41.20 7.56 -10.75
C THR A 146 42.07 7.57 -12.01
N GLU A 147 42.66 8.73 -12.30
CA GLU A 147 43.61 8.85 -13.37
C GLU A 147 44.74 7.84 -13.13
N CYS A 148 44.93 6.93 -14.08
CA CYS A 148 46.09 6.05 -14.08
C CYS A 148 47.35 6.93 -14.32
N THR A 149 48.19 7.05 -13.29
CA THR A 149 49.50 7.67 -13.47
C THR A 149 50.37 6.70 -14.27
N PRO A 150 51.12 7.20 -15.31
CA PRO A 150 52.05 6.39 -16.06
C PRO A 150 53.09 5.78 -15.10
N ASN A 151 53.33 4.46 -15.20
CA ASN A 151 54.21 3.63 -14.35
C ASN A 151 53.62 3.09 -13.01
N SER A 152 52.34 3.01 -12.83
CA SER A 152 51.73 2.44 -11.59
C SER A 152 51.49 0.95 -11.61
N GLY A 153 51.90 0.20 -12.64
CA GLY A 153 51.82 -1.26 -12.67
C GLY A 153 50.36 -1.84 -12.76
N CYS A 154 49.39 -1.05 -13.21
CA CYS A 154 48.01 -1.47 -13.42
C CYS A 154 47.74 -1.76 -14.91
N CYS A 155 48.43 -2.71 -15.50
CA CYS A 155 48.09 -3.35 -16.78
C CYS A 155 48.27 -4.84 -16.65
#